data_a54aefbcbca95200002dcb5b55e15203
#
_entry.id   a54aefbcbca95200002dcb5b55e15203
#
_cell.length_a   1.000
_cell.length_b   1.000
_cell.length_c   1.000
_cell.angle_alpha   90.00
_cell.angle_beta   90.00
_cell.angle_gamma   90.00
#
_symmetry.space_group_name_H-M   'P 1'
#
loop_
_entity.id
_entity.type
_entity.pdbx_description
1 polymer ?
#
loop_
_entity_poly.entity_id
_entity_poly.type
_entity_poly.pdbx_seq_one_letter_code
_entity_poly.pdbx_strand_id
1 'polypeptide(L)'
;MNNREKFEQDLTTLMSRLTIGVEKEVENKLNMLKEWLLKLQRENIVKINHSVMELVCAKHLILKGYEVQLEYPLNEILTCDLYSIKGYGNLIVEIETGFIPPEHALDPLTYTSARLASKIIRYSSYAGKFALGVPPHYILPFPQALAKPPRKRTAADVEFIQNLCDKYYSNPPVTHEDICNARIHEIHVIDVDQARVQEIDPETYLRRILRKSFIKAVEST
;
A
#
# COMPACT_ATOMS: atom_id res chain seq x y z
N MET A 1 4.66 -19.96 -23.13
CA MET A 1 3.88 -18.75 -22.75
C MET A 1 4.87 -17.70 -22.30
N ASN A 2 4.87 -16.54 -22.91
CA ASN A 2 5.78 -15.47 -22.49
C ASN A 2 5.22 -14.72 -21.27
N ASN A 3 6.05 -13.88 -20.61
CA ASN A 3 5.63 -13.16 -19.41
C ASN A 3 4.39 -12.25 -19.63
N ARG A 4 4.21 -11.74 -20.83
CA ARG A 4 3.06 -10.86 -21.17
C ARG A 4 1.76 -11.64 -21.28
N GLU A 5 1.80 -12.76 -21.97
CA GLU A 5 0.65 -13.67 -22.10
C GLU A 5 0.19 -14.17 -20.73
N LYS A 6 1.16 -14.52 -19.86
CA LYS A 6 0.86 -14.94 -18.49
C LYS A 6 0.22 -13.82 -17.68
N PHE A 7 0.76 -12.60 -17.74
CA PHE A 7 0.21 -11.43 -17.05
C PHE A 7 -1.25 -11.17 -17.46
N GLU A 8 -1.54 -11.17 -18.77
CA GLU A 8 -2.90 -10.96 -19.29
C GLU A 8 -3.84 -12.09 -18.86
N GLN A 9 -3.39 -13.35 -18.88
CA GLN A 9 -4.18 -14.49 -18.44
C GLN A 9 -4.48 -14.42 -16.94
N ASP A 10 -3.51 -14.07 -16.10
CA ASP A 10 -3.67 -13.94 -14.65
C ASP A 10 -4.68 -12.82 -14.32
N LEU A 11 -4.57 -11.65 -14.97
CA LEU A 11 -5.56 -10.57 -14.79
C LEU A 11 -6.95 -10.96 -15.32
N THR A 12 -7.04 -11.67 -16.43
CA THR A 12 -8.32 -12.13 -16.97
C THR A 12 -8.99 -13.13 -16.03
N THR A 13 -8.21 -14.04 -15.46
CA THR A 13 -8.68 -14.99 -14.43
C THR A 13 -9.13 -14.27 -13.16
N LEU A 14 -8.40 -13.26 -12.71
CA LEU A 14 -8.82 -12.43 -11.58
C LEU A 14 -10.12 -11.70 -11.89
N MET A 15 -10.22 -11.06 -13.05
CA MET A 15 -11.42 -10.31 -13.46
C MET A 15 -12.68 -11.17 -13.47
N SER A 16 -12.62 -12.42 -13.92
CA SER A 16 -13.77 -13.33 -13.89
C SER A 16 -14.31 -13.56 -12.47
N ARG A 17 -13.44 -13.46 -11.43
CA ARG A 17 -13.86 -13.53 -10.01
C ARG A 17 -14.34 -12.18 -9.49
N LEU A 18 -13.69 -11.08 -9.89
CA LEU A 18 -14.04 -9.74 -9.42
C LEU A 18 -15.39 -9.26 -9.95
N THR A 19 -15.81 -9.72 -11.12
CA THR A 19 -17.06 -9.27 -11.76
C THR A 19 -18.29 -10.11 -11.40
N ILE A 20 -18.13 -11.17 -10.60
CA ILE A 20 -19.28 -11.98 -10.14
C ILE A 20 -20.19 -11.12 -9.26
N GLY A 21 -21.46 -10.99 -9.69
CA GLY A 21 -22.53 -10.36 -8.91
C GLY A 21 -22.38 -8.84 -8.72
N VAL A 22 -21.55 -8.16 -9.52
CA VAL A 22 -21.45 -6.71 -9.50
C VAL A 22 -22.34 -6.07 -10.59
N GLU A 23 -22.70 -4.81 -10.39
CA GLU A 23 -23.40 -4.02 -11.39
C GLU A 23 -22.53 -3.76 -12.62
N LYS A 24 -23.18 -3.56 -13.78
CA LYS A 24 -22.49 -3.34 -15.06
C LYS A 24 -21.55 -2.13 -15.05
N GLU A 25 -21.89 -1.10 -14.30
CA GLU A 25 -21.03 0.08 -14.15
C GLU A 25 -19.72 -0.28 -13.45
N VAL A 26 -19.77 -1.06 -12.36
CA VAL A 26 -18.58 -1.52 -11.62
C VAL A 26 -17.72 -2.42 -12.52
N GLU A 27 -18.35 -3.35 -13.25
CA GLU A 27 -17.65 -4.21 -14.22
C GLU A 27 -16.91 -3.38 -15.28
N ASN A 28 -17.57 -2.36 -15.85
CA ASN A 28 -16.96 -1.49 -16.86
C ASN A 28 -15.75 -0.74 -16.28
N LYS A 29 -15.86 -0.16 -15.07
CA LYS A 29 -14.74 0.52 -14.39
C LYS A 29 -13.57 -0.42 -14.18
N LEU A 30 -13.81 -1.65 -13.70
CA LEU A 30 -12.76 -2.65 -13.50
C LEU A 30 -12.09 -3.07 -14.82
N ASN A 31 -12.86 -3.23 -15.89
CA ASN A 31 -12.31 -3.54 -17.21
C ASN A 31 -11.40 -2.41 -17.73
N MET A 32 -11.77 -1.14 -17.54
CA MET A 32 -10.92 -0.01 -17.89
C MET A 32 -9.59 -0.02 -17.12
N LEU A 33 -9.62 -0.31 -15.82
CA LEU A 33 -8.42 -0.42 -14.99
C LEU A 33 -7.54 -1.60 -15.42
N LYS A 34 -8.12 -2.75 -15.76
CA LYS A 34 -7.39 -3.90 -16.33
C LYS A 34 -6.66 -3.51 -17.62
N GLU A 35 -7.37 -2.88 -18.57
CA GLU A 35 -6.75 -2.47 -19.84
C GLU A 35 -5.62 -1.45 -19.63
N TRP A 36 -5.76 -0.56 -18.65
CA TRP A 36 -4.69 0.35 -18.25
C TRP A 36 -3.46 -0.40 -17.74
N LEU A 37 -3.62 -1.38 -16.85
CA LEU A 37 -2.51 -2.21 -16.36
C LEU A 37 -1.84 -3.01 -17.47
N LEU A 38 -2.61 -3.55 -18.42
CA LEU A 38 -2.07 -4.25 -19.59
C LEU A 38 -1.21 -3.31 -20.46
N LYS A 39 -1.61 -2.04 -20.61
CA LYS A 39 -0.82 -1.04 -21.30
C LYS A 39 0.50 -0.78 -20.56
N LEU A 40 0.44 -0.51 -19.26
CA LEU A 40 1.62 -0.23 -18.44
C LEU A 40 2.60 -1.42 -18.37
N GLN A 41 2.07 -2.64 -18.36
CA GLN A 41 2.89 -3.85 -18.42
C GLN A 41 3.68 -3.96 -19.74
N ARG A 42 3.09 -3.54 -20.86
CA ARG A 42 3.80 -3.49 -22.16
C ARG A 42 4.98 -2.52 -22.13
N GLU A 43 4.90 -1.50 -21.30
CA GLU A 43 5.94 -0.51 -21.04
C GLU A 43 6.92 -0.93 -19.91
N ASN A 44 6.74 -2.13 -19.32
CA ASN A 44 7.50 -2.68 -18.18
C ASN A 44 7.42 -1.83 -16.89
N ILE A 45 6.35 -1.09 -16.69
CA ILE A 45 6.13 -0.23 -15.52
C ILE A 45 5.61 -1.04 -14.34
N VAL A 46 4.68 -1.97 -14.56
CA VAL A 46 3.97 -2.72 -13.51
C VAL A 46 4.34 -4.20 -13.46
N LYS A 47 4.13 -4.83 -12.29
CA LYS A 47 4.37 -6.25 -12.01
C LYS A 47 3.10 -6.93 -11.53
N ILE A 48 2.90 -8.20 -11.88
CA ILE A 48 1.67 -8.96 -11.58
C ILE A 48 1.29 -8.97 -10.10
N ASN A 49 2.27 -9.08 -9.19
CA ASN A 49 1.99 -9.15 -7.75
C ASN A 49 1.32 -7.88 -7.21
N HIS A 50 1.70 -6.70 -7.71
CA HIS A 50 1.02 -5.45 -7.39
C HIS A 50 -0.32 -5.35 -8.11
N SER A 51 -0.34 -5.57 -9.43
CA SER A 51 -1.52 -5.38 -10.26
C SER A 51 -2.75 -6.20 -9.82
N VAL A 52 -2.55 -7.44 -9.34
CA VAL A 52 -3.67 -8.24 -8.79
C VAL A 52 -4.22 -7.64 -7.49
N MET A 53 -3.37 -7.12 -6.62
CA MET A 53 -3.80 -6.47 -5.37
C MET A 53 -4.45 -5.12 -5.64
N GLU A 54 -3.92 -4.35 -6.58
CA GLU A 54 -4.52 -3.08 -7.02
C GLU A 54 -5.94 -3.28 -7.52
N LEU A 55 -6.20 -4.27 -8.38
CA LEU A 55 -7.56 -4.54 -8.90
C LEU A 55 -8.53 -4.99 -7.80
N VAL A 56 -8.08 -5.82 -6.85
CA VAL A 56 -8.92 -6.22 -5.70
C VAL A 56 -9.24 -5.00 -4.83
N CYS A 57 -8.24 -4.15 -4.56
CA CYS A 57 -8.42 -2.92 -3.80
C CYS A 57 -9.32 -1.92 -4.55
N ALA A 58 -9.11 -1.75 -5.86
CA ALA A 58 -9.92 -0.88 -6.70
C ALA A 58 -11.40 -1.30 -6.70
N LYS A 59 -11.70 -2.60 -6.84
CA LYS A 59 -13.08 -3.09 -6.70
C LYS A 59 -13.70 -2.67 -5.37
N HIS A 60 -12.99 -2.89 -4.27
CA HIS A 60 -13.47 -2.53 -2.94
C HIS A 60 -13.80 -1.03 -2.84
N LEU A 61 -12.90 -0.17 -3.34
CA LEU A 61 -13.10 1.28 -3.33
C LEU A 61 -14.23 1.74 -4.26
N ILE A 62 -14.34 1.16 -5.46
CA ILE A 62 -15.43 1.45 -6.40
C ILE A 62 -16.79 1.10 -5.77
N LEU A 63 -16.90 -0.06 -5.11
CA LEU A 63 -18.12 -0.46 -4.40
C LEU A 63 -18.46 0.48 -3.22
N LYS A 64 -17.48 1.17 -2.67
CA LYS A 64 -17.66 2.23 -1.65
C LYS A 64 -17.96 3.61 -2.26
N GLY A 65 -18.06 3.70 -3.57
CA GLY A 65 -18.41 4.92 -4.31
C GLY A 65 -17.22 5.85 -4.59
N TYR A 66 -15.99 5.32 -4.63
CA TYR A 66 -14.83 6.05 -5.09
C TYR A 66 -14.66 5.92 -6.61
N GLU A 67 -14.20 7.01 -7.25
CA GLU A 67 -13.56 6.96 -8.56
C GLU A 67 -12.09 6.63 -8.36
N VAL A 68 -11.59 5.58 -9.04
CA VAL A 68 -10.25 5.01 -8.81
C VAL A 68 -9.40 5.14 -10.06
N GLN A 69 -8.15 5.53 -9.87
CA GLN A 69 -7.10 5.53 -10.89
C GLN A 69 -5.91 4.72 -10.36
N LEU A 70 -5.28 3.91 -11.21
CA LEU A 70 -4.10 3.11 -10.89
C LEU A 70 -2.86 3.76 -11.48
N GLU A 71 -1.73 3.59 -10.78
CA GLU A 71 -0.43 4.15 -11.21
C GLU A 71 -0.55 5.63 -11.54
N TYR A 72 -1.11 6.39 -10.60
CA TYR A 72 -1.40 7.81 -10.80
C TYR A 72 -0.18 8.68 -10.47
N PRO A 73 0.29 9.52 -11.42
CA PRO A 73 1.40 10.43 -11.18
C PRO A 73 0.96 11.56 -10.24
N LEU A 74 1.60 11.66 -9.07
CA LEU A 74 1.39 12.74 -8.10
C LEU A 74 2.22 13.98 -8.46
N ASN A 75 3.40 13.76 -9.01
CA ASN A 75 4.30 14.78 -9.53
C ASN A 75 5.28 14.15 -10.54
N GLU A 76 6.34 14.85 -10.93
CA GLU A 76 7.35 14.38 -11.92
C GLU A 76 8.13 13.14 -11.45
N ILE A 77 8.14 12.83 -10.13
CA ILE A 77 8.99 11.78 -9.53
C ILE A 77 8.12 10.69 -8.88
N LEU A 78 6.99 11.07 -8.29
CA LEU A 78 6.16 10.16 -7.50
C LEU A 78 4.92 9.72 -8.27
N THR A 79 4.72 8.42 -8.31
CA THR A 79 3.50 7.76 -8.78
C THR A 79 2.94 6.93 -7.64
N CYS A 80 1.63 6.97 -7.40
CA CYS A 80 0.99 6.13 -6.40
C CYS A 80 0.24 4.96 -7.04
N ASP A 81 0.20 3.83 -6.33
CA ASP A 81 -0.44 2.60 -6.83
C ASP A 81 -1.95 2.83 -7.08
N LEU A 82 -2.67 3.41 -6.11
CA LEU A 82 -4.08 3.80 -6.28
C LEU A 82 -4.31 5.24 -5.82
N TYR A 83 -4.91 6.04 -6.68
CA TYR A 83 -5.47 7.35 -6.35
C TYR A 83 -6.99 7.31 -6.47
N SER A 84 -7.72 7.69 -5.42
CA SER A 84 -9.16 7.49 -5.35
C SER A 84 -9.86 8.75 -4.85
N ILE A 85 -10.96 9.15 -5.50
CA ILE A 85 -11.71 10.36 -5.21
C ILE A 85 -13.15 9.98 -4.81
N LYS A 86 -13.66 10.60 -3.74
CA LYS A 86 -15.07 10.51 -3.35
C LYS A 86 -15.55 11.86 -2.82
N GLY A 87 -16.48 12.47 -3.53
CA GLY A 87 -16.91 13.84 -3.24
C GLY A 87 -15.72 14.81 -3.30
N TYR A 88 -15.47 15.55 -2.21
CA TYR A 88 -14.33 16.47 -2.10
C TYR A 88 -13.08 15.84 -1.46
N GLY A 89 -13.17 14.58 -1.06
CA GLY A 89 -12.05 13.86 -0.42
C GLY A 89 -11.31 12.95 -1.39
N ASN A 90 -10.02 12.74 -1.11
CA ASN A 90 -9.19 11.81 -1.83
C ASN A 90 -8.44 10.85 -0.89
N LEU A 91 -8.11 9.67 -1.40
CA LEU A 91 -7.40 8.60 -0.72
C LEU A 91 -6.31 8.08 -1.65
N ILE A 92 -5.08 7.99 -1.13
CA ILE A 92 -4.00 7.23 -1.75
C ILE A 92 -3.89 5.88 -1.03
N VAL A 93 -3.77 4.80 -1.80
CA VAL A 93 -3.40 3.47 -1.28
C VAL A 93 -2.12 3.01 -1.96
N GLU A 94 -1.09 2.71 -1.17
CA GLU A 94 0.17 2.15 -1.63
C GLU A 94 0.26 0.67 -1.28
N ILE A 95 0.56 -0.18 -2.27
CA ILE A 95 0.62 -1.63 -2.10
C ILE A 95 2.01 -2.06 -1.64
N GLU A 96 2.05 -2.92 -0.62
CA GLU A 96 3.26 -3.49 -0.05
C GLU A 96 3.21 -5.02 -0.02
N THR A 97 4.06 -5.65 -0.83
CA THR A 97 4.13 -7.11 -0.94
C THR A 97 5.23 -7.75 -0.09
N GLY A 98 6.06 -6.92 0.56
CA GLY A 98 7.15 -7.39 1.42
C GLY A 98 8.42 -7.77 0.67
N PHE A 99 8.57 -7.40 -0.60
CA PHE A 99 9.80 -7.65 -1.34
C PHE A 99 10.99 -6.89 -0.73
N ILE A 100 12.09 -7.60 -0.52
CA ILE A 100 13.36 -7.08 -0.01
C ILE A 100 14.43 -7.28 -1.09
N PRO A 101 15.06 -6.20 -1.58
CA PRO A 101 16.16 -6.33 -2.53
C PRO A 101 17.34 -7.10 -1.93
N PRO A 102 18.11 -7.85 -2.73
CA PRO A 102 19.23 -8.67 -2.24
C PRO A 102 20.31 -7.89 -1.47
N GLU A 103 20.55 -6.63 -1.85
CA GLU A 103 21.52 -5.74 -1.18
C GLU A 103 21.14 -5.40 0.27
N HIS A 104 19.89 -5.62 0.66
CA HIS A 104 19.39 -5.39 2.03
C HIS A 104 19.07 -6.68 2.78
N ALA A 105 19.53 -7.83 2.27
CA ALA A 105 19.27 -9.14 2.87
C ALA A 105 19.85 -9.31 4.29
N LEU A 106 20.91 -8.55 4.65
CA LEU A 106 21.52 -8.60 5.97
C LEU A 106 20.84 -7.71 7.03
N ASP A 107 20.01 -6.75 6.60
CA ASP A 107 19.23 -5.88 7.50
C ASP A 107 17.82 -5.62 6.98
N PRO A 108 17.05 -6.68 6.73
CA PRO A 108 15.76 -6.60 6.04
C PRO A 108 14.71 -5.84 6.83
N LEU A 109 14.70 -5.93 8.15
CA LEU A 109 13.70 -5.26 8.98
C LEU A 109 13.90 -3.76 9.04
N THR A 110 15.15 -3.31 9.25
CA THR A 110 15.48 -1.86 9.29
C THR A 110 15.23 -1.23 7.92
N TYR A 111 15.68 -1.89 6.84
CA TYR A 111 15.41 -1.43 5.48
C TYR A 111 13.91 -1.30 5.20
N THR A 112 13.12 -2.33 5.51
CA THR A 112 11.68 -2.31 5.26
C THR A 112 10.97 -1.25 6.11
N SER A 113 11.39 -1.10 7.38
CA SER A 113 10.85 -0.06 8.26
C SER A 113 11.13 1.35 7.74
N ALA A 114 12.36 1.60 7.27
CA ALA A 114 12.74 2.87 6.65
C ALA A 114 11.97 3.15 5.36
N ARG A 115 11.81 2.12 4.49
CA ARG A 115 11.05 2.21 3.25
C ARG A 115 9.60 2.58 3.52
N LEU A 116 8.94 1.90 4.45
CA LEU A 116 7.56 2.18 4.83
C LEU A 116 7.40 3.56 5.45
N ALA A 117 8.33 3.95 6.34
CA ALA A 117 8.33 5.30 6.93
C ALA A 117 8.45 6.38 5.84
N SER A 118 9.44 6.25 4.94
CA SER A 118 9.64 7.17 3.82
C SER A 118 8.40 7.25 2.91
N LYS A 119 7.78 6.10 2.61
CA LYS A 119 6.56 6.03 1.78
C LYS A 119 5.40 6.76 2.47
N ILE A 120 5.11 6.46 3.74
CA ILE A 120 4.05 7.15 4.50
C ILE A 120 4.28 8.66 4.50
N ILE A 121 5.52 9.11 4.75
CA ILE A 121 5.85 10.53 4.85
C ILE A 121 5.65 11.23 3.50
N ARG A 122 6.18 10.67 2.43
CA ARG A 122 6.16 11.30 1.11
C ARG A 122 4.77 11.33 0.47
N TYR A 123 3.99 10.26 0.61
CA TYR A 123 2.71 10.13 -0.08
C TYR A 123 1.53 10.73 0.69
N SER A 124 1.57 10.72 2.04
CA SER A 124 0.43 11.19 2.83
C SER A 124 0.15 12.68 2.71
N SER A 125 1.08 13.48 2.19
CA SER A 125 0.88 14.92 1.93
C SER A 125 0.04 15.21 0.68
N TYR A 126 -0.11 14.23 -0.23
CA TYR A 126 -0.83 14.38 -1.49
C TYR A 126 -2.31 14.02 -1.43
N ALA A 127 -2.78 13.53 -0.29
CA ALA A 127 -4.18 13.14 -0.14
C ALA A 127 -4.71 13.46 1.26
N GLY A 128 -6.02 13.66 1.36
CA GLY A 128 -6.72 13.81 2.64
C GLY A 128 -6.65 12.55 3.49
N LYS A 129 -6.53 11.35 2.85
CA LYS A 129 -6.28 10.07 3.49
C LYS A 129 -5.16 9.31 2.79
N PHE A 130 -4.38 8.57 3.58
CA PHE A 130 -3.34 7.66 3.09
C PHE A 130 -3.49 6.28 3.73
N ALA A 131 -3.40 5.22 2.95
CA ALA A 131 -3.47 3.84 3.39
C ALA A 131 -2.32 3.00 2.82
N LEU A 132 -1.96 1.92 3.53
CA LEU A 132 -1.08 0.87 3.02
C LEU A 132 -1.90 -0.40 2.77
N GLY A 133 -1.78 -0.96 1.57
CA GLY A 133 -2.38 -2.23 1.16
C GLY A 133 -1.39 -3.38 1.31
N VAL A 134 -1.79 -4.46 2.01
CA VAL A 134 -0.90 -5.60 2.28
C VAL A 134 -1.63 -6.94 2.11
N PRO A 135 -0.92 -8.02 1.72
CA PRO A 135 -1.51 -9.35 1.78
C PRO A 135 -1.68 -9.83 3.24
N PRO A 136 -2.62 -10.78 3.51
CA PRO A 136 -2.97 -11.18 4.88
C PRO A 136 -1.83 -11.78 5.70
N HIS A 137 -0.82 -12.34 5.04
CA HIS A 137 0.32 -13.01 5.67
C HIS A 137 1.52 -12.08 5.93
N TYR A 138 1.51 -10.87 5.37
CA TYR A 138 2.61 -9.92 5.52
C TYR A 138 2.37 -8.97 6.70
N ILE A 139 3.41 -8.77 7.50
CA ILE A 139 3.39 -7.87 8.64
C ILE A 139 4.18 -6.62 8.28
N LEU A 140 3.54 -5.46 8.33
CA LEU A 140 4.17 -4.15 8.07
C LEU A 140 5.02 -3.70 9.26
N PRO A 141 6.36 -3.66 9.14
CA PRO A 141 7.23 -3.18 10.21
C PRO A 141 7.43 -1.65 10.13
N PHE A 142 6.37 -0.85 10.19
CA PHE A 142 6.51 0.61 10.20
C PHE A 142 6.61 1.17 11.62
N PRO A 143 7.26 2.34 11.83
CA PRO A 143 7.40 2.97 13.14
C PRO A 143 6.04 3.27 13.78
N GLN A 144 5.84 2.84 15.04
CA GLN A 144 4.57 3.03 15.77
C GLN A 144 4.16 4.51 15.87
N ALA A 145 5.12 5.41 15.89
CA ALA A 145 4.85 6.85 15.92
C ALA A 145 4.07 7.35 14.70
N LEU A 146 4.18 6.68 13.52
CA LEU A 146 3.41 7.03 12.33
C LEU A 146 1.94 6.59 12.40
N ALA A 147 1.58 5.64 13.28
CA ALA A 147 0.20 5.30 13.57
C ALA A 147 -0.48 6.35 14.47
N LYS A 148 0.31 7.07 15.29
CA LYS A 148 -0.22 8.13 16.16
C LYS A 148 -0.65 9.36 15.32
N PRO A 149 -1.69 10.09 15.75
CA PRO A 149 -1.97 11.40 15.19
C PRO A 149 -0.74 12.31 15.28
N PRO A 150 -0.44 13.16 14.27
CA PRO A 150 0.71 14.04 14.25
C PRO A 150 0.96 14.80 15.56
N ARG A 151 -0.10 15.40 16.13
CA ARG A 151 -0.04 16.16 17.40
C ARG A 151 0.37 15.35 18.64
N LYS A 152 0.40 14.03 18.55
CA LYS A 152 0.79 13.13 19.66
C LYS A 152 2.23 12.62 19.52
N ARG A 153 2.96 13.02 18.47
CA ARG A 153 4.37 12.65 18.30
C ARG A 153 5.26 13.53 19.16
N THR A 154 6.24 12.92 19.79
CA THR A 154 7.29 13.62 20.54
C THR A 154 8.46 13.99 19.62
N ALA A 155 9.32 14.91 20.06
CA ALA A 155 10.55 15.23 19.33
C ALA A 155 11.42 13.96 19.12
N ALA A 156 11.48 13.08 20.13
CA ALA A 156 12.22 11.81 20.02
C ALA A 156 11.61 10.86 18.98
N ASP A 157 10.26 10.82 18.83
CA ASP A 157 9.59 10.06 17.75
C ASP A 157 10.03 10.58 16.37
N VAL A 158 10.10 11.90 16.21
CA VAL A 158 10.48 12.54 14.94
C VAL A 158 11.94 12.28 14.60
N GLU A 159 12.84 12.48 15.58
CA GLU A 159 14.28 12.22 15.43
C GLU A 159 14.54 10.75 15.09
N PHE A 160 13.87 9.82 15.75
CA PHE A 160 13.98 8.39 15.43
C PHE A 160 13.59 8.08 13.99
N ILE A 161 12.45 8.64 13.52
CA ILE A 161 11.99 8.44 12.15
C ILE A 161 12.94 9.06 11.14
N GLN A 162 13.45 10.28 11.41
CA GLN A 162 14.46 10.95 10.58
C GLN A 162 15.69 10.09 10.41
N ASN A 163 16.31 9.67 11.53
CA ASN A 163 17.50 8.83 11.55
C ASN A 163 17.27 7.48 10.83
N LEU A 164 16.07 6.92 10.93
CA LEU A 164 15.71 5.68 10.24
C LEU A 164 15.65 5.89 8.72
N CYS A 165 14.98 6.94 8.26
CA CYS A 165 14.87 7.25 6.84
C CYS A 165 16.22 7.59 6.22
N ASP A 166 17.04 8.37 6.89
CA ASP A 166 18.33 8.85 6.37
C ASP A 166 19.34 7.72 6.09
N LYS A 167 19.14 6.53 6.69
CA LYS A 167 19.98 5.35 6.40
C LYS A 167 19.85 4.86 4.95
N TYR A 168 18.69 5.02 4.34
CA TYR A 168 18.38 4.42 3.02
C TYR A 168 17.74 5.40 2.02
N TYR A 169 17.20 6.52 2.48
CA TYR A 169 16.37 7.45 1.70
C TYR A 169 16.80 8.91 1.90
N SER A 170 18.06 9.19 1.65
CA SER A 170 18.66 10.52 1.84
C SER A 170 18.59 11.44 0.61
N ASN A 171 18.10 10.95 -0.54
CA ASN A 171 18.05 11.76 -1.77
C ASN A 171 16.73 11.58 -2.55
N PRO A 172 15.80 12.55 -2.48
CA PRO A 172 15.80 13.66 -1.52
C PRO A 172 15.52 13.16 -0.09
N PRO A 173 16.07 13.79 0.95
CA PRO A 173 15.76 13.43 2.34
C PRO A 173 14.31 13.78 2.68
N VAL A 174 13.73 13.09 3.65
CA VAL A 174 12.46 13.52 4.26
C VAL A 174 12.75 14.68 5.21
N THR A 175 11.91 15.70 5.23
CA THR A 175 12.11 16.84 6.12
C THR A 175 11.48 16.60 7.49
N HIS A 176 11.92 17.32 8.51
CA HIS A 176 11.30 17.31 9.84
C HIS A 176 9.81 17.69 9.77
N GLU A 177 9.47 18.68 8.94
CA GLU A 177 8.08 19.12 8.73
C GLU A 177 7.24 18.01 8.10
N ASP A 178 7.75 17.33 7.07
CA ASP A 178 7.07 16.19 6.45
C ASP A 178 6.78 15.09 7.47
N ILE A 179 7.75 14.76 8.33
CA ILE A 179 7.58 13.76 9.39
C ILE A 179 6.52 14.21 10.40
N CYS A 180 6.53 15.48 10.81
CA CYS A 180 5.54 16.01 11.73
C CYS A 180 4.12 15.96 11.18
N ASN A 181 3.93 16.12 9.87
CA ASN A 181 2.63 16.16 9.21
C ASN A 181 2.16 14.80 8.68
N ALA A 182 3.08 13.87 8.44
CA ALA A 182 2.78 12.56 7.88
C ALA A 182 1.75 11.79 8.71
N ARG A 183 0.83 11.08 8.03
CA ARG A 183 -0.17 10.27 8.71
C ARG A 183 -0.57 9.08 7.86
N ILE A 184 -0.56 7.89 8.48
CA ILE A 184 -1.27 6.73 7.96
C ILE A 184 -2.67 6.68 8.58
N HIS A 185 -3.69 6.51 7.75
CA HIS A 185 -5.09 6.53 8.17
C HIS A 185 -5.68 5.12 8.27
N GLU A 186 -5.30 4.23 7.36
CA GLU A 186 -5.89 2.91 7.23
C GLU A 186 -4.84 1.89 6.77
N ILE A 187 -5.02 0.63 7.16
CA ILE A 187 -4.34 -0.52 6.59
C ILE A 187 -5.39 -1.36 5.85
N HIS A 188 -5.18 -1.58 4.57
CA HIS A 188 -6.03 -2.42 3.74
C HIS A 188 -5.40 -3.82 3.64
N VAL A 189 -5.95 -4.80 4.36
CA VAL A 189 -5.55 -6.20 4.20
C VAL A 189 -6.26 -6.76 2.99
N ILE A 190 -5.51 -7.03 1.92
CA ILE A 190 -6.00 -7.39 0.59
C ILE A 190 -5.81 -8.89 0.39
N ASP A 191 -6.90 -9.63 0.47
CA ASP A 191 -6.95 -11.07 0.22
C ASP A 191 -7.33 -11.31 -1.24
N VAL A 192 -6.32 -11.63 -2.07
CA VAL A 192 -6.49 -11.86 -3.50
C VAL A 192 -7.29 -13.16 -3.76
N ASP A 193 -7.11 -14.19 -2.93
CA ASP A 193 -7.79 -15.48 -3.09
C ASP A 193 -9.29 -15.35 -2.87
N GLN A 194 -9.68 -14.55 -1.87
CA GLN A 194 -11.08 -14.29 -1.56
C GLN A 194 -11.63 -13.03 -2.26
N ALA A 195 -10.81 -12.34 -3.06
CA ALA A 195 -11.15 -11.08 -3.72
C ALA A 195 -11.76 -10.04 -2.76
N ARG A 196 -11.18 -9.91 -1.55
CA ARG A 196 -11.71 -9.14 -0.43
C ARG A 196 -10.66 -8.21 0.18
N VAL A 197 -11.11 -7.04 0.64
CA VAL A 197 -10.30 -6.10 1.43
C VAL A 197 -10.91 -5.94 2.82
N GLN A 198 -10.05 -5.96 3.85
CA GLN A 198 -10.39 -5.58 5.21
C GLN A 198 -9.64 -4.31 5.60
N GLU A 199 -10.38 -3.24 5.88
CA GLU A 199 -9.80 -2.00 6.41
C GLU A 199 -9.59 -2.12 7.91
N ILE A 200 -8.42 -1.72 8.38
CA ILE A 200 -8.04 -1.81 9.80
C ILE A 200 -7.39 -0.47 10.20
N ASP A 201 -7.79 0.04 11.34
CA ASP A 201 -7.11 1.18 11.96
C ASP A 201 -5.65 0.84 12.28
N PRO A 202 -4.67 1.75 12.03
CA PRO A 202 -3.24 1.46 12.18
C PRO A 202 -2.82 1.07 13.60
N GLU A 203 -3.38 1.71 14.65
CA GLU A 203 -3.06 1.35 16.03
C GLU A 203 -3.64 -0.03 16.38
N THR A 204 -4.83 -0.35 15.87
CA THR A 204 -5.45 -1.68 16.02
C THR A 204 -4.67 -2.75 15.29
N TYR A 205 -4.17 -2.45 14.09
CA TYR A 205 -3.30 -3.33 13.32
C TYR A 205 -2.02 -3.67 14.10
N LEU A 206 -1.30 -2.66 14.61
CA LEU A 206 -0.09 -2.87 15.41
C LEU A 206 -0.36 -3.70 16.69
N ARG A 207 -1.46 -3.44 17.39
CA ARG A 207 -1.85 -4.22 18.57
C ARG A 207 -2.09 -5.70 18.25
N ARG A 208 -2.69 -6.01 17.09
CA ARG A 208 -2.91 -7.41 16.64
C ARG A 208 -1.58 -8.11 16.33
N ILE A 209 -0.63 -7.42 15.74
CA ILE A 209 0.70 -7.96 15.45
C ILE A 209 1.44 -8.30 16.76
N LEU A 210 1.50 -7.36 17.68
CA LEU A 210 2.17 -7.56 18.96
C LEU A 210 1.59 -8.77 19.73
N ARG A 211 0.26 -8.93 19.72
CA ARG A 211 -0.39 -10.10 20.34
C ARG A 211 0.00 -11.41 19.65
N LYS A 212 0.02 -11.46 18.31
CA LYS A 212 0.41 -12.66 17.55
C LYS A 212 1.86 -13.04 17.79
N SER A 213 2.76 -12.05 17.86
CA SER A 213 4.19 -12.27 18.15
C SER A 213 4.40 -12.81 19.57
N PHE A 214 3.65 -12.28 20.55
CA PHE A 214 3.71 -12.75 21.93
C PHE A 214 3.20 -14.20 22.07
N ILE A 215 2.08 -14.56 21.45
CA ILE A 215 1.53 -15.92 21.47
C ILE A 215 2.52 -16.91 20.86
N LYS A 216 3.10 -16.59 19.69
CA LYS A 216 4.12 -17.46 19.06
C LYS A 216 5.37 -17.64 19.94
N ALA A 217 5.80 -16.61 20.65
CA ALA A 217 6.96 -16.71 21.56
C ALA A 217 6.67 -17.61 22.78
N VAL A 218 5.44 -17.61 23.28
CA VAL A 218 5.00 -18.47 24.41
C VAL A 218 4.81 -19.92 23.97
N GLU A 219 4.32 -20.17 22.74
CA GLU A 219 4.13 -21.54 22.20
C GLU A 219 5.44 -22.21 21.78
N SER A 220 6.55 -21.47 21.67
CA SER A 220 7.88 -21.97 21.31
C SER A 220 8.81 -22.18 22.50
N THR A 221 8.34 -21.97 23.74
CA THR A 221 9.02 -22.23 25.01
C THR A 221 8.43 -23.45 25.70
#